data_037d07a2f014ea8b454bcf52d714afb7
#
_entry.id   037d07a2f014ea8b454bcf52d714afb7
#
_cell.length_a   1.000
_cell.length_b   1.000
_cell.length_c   1.000
_cell.angle_alpha   90.00
_cell.angle_beta   90.00
_cell.angle_gamma   90.00
#
_symmetry.space_group_name_H-M   'P 1'
#
loop_
_entity.id
_entity.type
_entity.pdbx_description
1 polymer ?
#
loop_
_entity_poly.entity_id
_entity_poly.type
_entity_poly.pdbx_seq_one_letter_code
_entity_poly.pdbx_strand_id
1 'polypeptide(L)'
;KKCIAWMSLFWGAATLACAFVRNFPQLLVARTAIGVGEAGYAPGGTAMISAIFPEQKRARMLGIWNASIPLGSAIGIALGGFIAQHYGWRHAFGVVAAPGILIALLFFFVRDYETVALTQTVADPQGPPRQVTLGVRDVVRQFAGNRTLIFNNFGFAANVFVTTALLAWLPTYFHRLDALPVDKASTKAAAIMLLAIVGAPLGGFLADRWFRTRKNARMLFPCLSSLSTTLILLAAFSFVHGPLQYAVLLLSGVTAVAFVPPAVSVTQDVVHPGLRAVSLSTNVVIQHVLGSALGPPVVGALSDAFGIETALMFLPAFTLAAALLFLGGSFYYVRDAALVERIELKMEESK
;
A
#
# COMPACT_ATOMS: atom_id res chain seq x y z
N LYS A 1 -3.43 19.55 12.74
CA LYS A 1 -2.71 20.09 11.56
C LYS A 1 -1.22 20.27 11.79
N LYS A 2 -0.77 20.83 12.92
CA LYS A 2 0.66 21.12 13.18
C LYS A 2 1.54 19.88 13.02
N CYS A 3 1.09 18.73 13.52
CA CYS A 3 1.84 17.46 13.37
C CYS A 3 2.03 17.11 11.89
N ILE A 4 0.96 17.15 11.07
CA ILE A 4 1.04 16.87 9.64
C ILE A 4 1.99 17.84 8.95
N ALA A 5 1.88 19.16 9.24
CA ALA A 5 2.76 20.17 8.65
C ALA A 5 4.24 19.94 8.97
N TRP A 6 4.57 19.70 10.26
CA TRP A 6 5.96 19.42 10.66
C TRP A 6 6.50 18.11 10.08
N MET A 7 5.71 17.05 10.05
CA MET A 7 6.14 15.76 9.47
C MET A 7 6.33 15.88 7.95
N SER A 8 5.43 16.58 7.25
CA SER A 8 5.58 16.85 5.81
C SER A 8 6.80 17.74 5.51
N LEU A 9 7.06 18.74 6.36
CA LEU A 9 8.24 19.59 6.22
C LEU A 9 9.53 18.81 6.45
N PHE A 10 9.56 17.96 7.49
CA PHE A 10 10.69 17.07 7.77
C PHE A 10 10.94 16.09 6.62
N TRP A 11 9.86 15.47 6.10
CA TRP A 11 9.94 14.61 4.92
C TRP A 11 10.49 15.37 3.70
N GLY A 12 9.96 16.55 3.40
CA GLY A 12 10.46 17.40 2.30
C GLY A 12 11.92 17.77 2.46
N ALA A 13 12.35 18.16 3.67
CA ALA A 13 13.75 18.47 3.96
C ALA A 13 14.67 17.23 3.83
N ALA A 14 14.24 16.07 4.30
CA ALA A 14 14.97 14.81 4.13
C ALA A 14 15.07 14.39 2.65
N THR A 15 14.02 14.63 1.87
CA THR A 15 14.03 14.41 0.41
C THR A 15 15.01 15.35 -0.27
N LEU A 16 15.02 16.64 0.11
CA LEU A 16 15.99 17.61 -0.40
C LEU A 16 17.42 17.24 -0.03
N ALA A 17 17.66 16.74 1.19
CA ALA A 17 18.96 16.27 1.63
C ALA A 17 19.54 15.17 0.72
N CYS A 18 18.69 14.32 0.12
CA CYS A 18 19.13 13.30 -0.84
C CYS A 18 19.81 13.90 -2.08
N ALA A 19 19.53 15.17 -2.44
CA ALA A 19 20.20 15.86 -3.54
C ALA A 19 21.69 16.18 -3.24
N PHE A 20 22.08 16.29 -1.96
CA PHE A 20 23.40 16.70 -1.52
C PHE A 20 24.28 15.55 -1.03
N VAL A 21 23.77 14.33 -1.00
CA VAL A 21 24.53 13.15 -0.52
C VAL A 21 25.71 12.82 -1.44
N ARG A 22 26.84 12.41 -0.85
CA ARG A 22 28.06 12.08 -1.57
C ARG A 22 28.36 10.58 -1.60
N ASN A 23 27.82 9.81 -0.64
CA ASN A 23 28.05 8.38 -0.51
C ASN A 23 26.76 7.63 -0.12
N PHE A 24 26.81 6.30 -0.23
CA PHE A 24 25.67 5.43 0.08
C PHE A 24 25.17 5.54 1.54
N PRO A 25 26.03 5.55 2.59
CA PRO A 25 25.55 5.71 3.96
C PRO A 25 24.74 7.00 4.18
N GLN A 26 25.18 8.13 3.61
CA GLN A 26 24.43 9.39 3.69
C GLN A 26 23.08 9.29 3.01
N LEU A 27 23.02 8.65 1.83
CA LEU A 27 21.76 8.41 1.13
C LEU A 27 20.83 7.54 1.98
N LEU A 28 21.35 6.47 2.58
CA LEU A 28 20.58 5.57 3.44
C LEU A 28 19.97 6.32 4.63
N VAL A 29 20.74 7.15 5.31
CA VAL A 29 20.25 7.98 6.44
C VAL A 29 19.17 8.95 5.99
N ALA A 30 19.38 9.68 4.89
CA ALA A 30 18.38 10.61 4.35
C ALA A 30 17.09 9.88 3.96
N ARG A 31 17.16 8.71 3.33
CA ARG A 31 16.01 7.88 2.97
C ARG A 31 15.27 7.32 4.18
N THR A 32 16.00 6.94 5.24
CA THR A 32 15.40 6.52 6.51
C THR A 32 14.64 7.69 7.16
N ALA A 33 15.22 8.90 7.14
CA ALA A 33 14.56 10.09 7.64
C ALA A 33 13.24 10.42 6.87
N ILE A 34 13.21 10.19 5.55
CA ILE A 34 11.96 10.29 4.76
C ILE A 34 10.87 9.40 5.35
N GLY A 35 11.18 8.12 5.64
CA GLY A 35 10.21 7.17 6.22
C GLY A 35 9.66 7.62 7.57
N VAL A 36 10.48 8.22 8.42
CA VAL A 36 10.03 8.78 9.71
C VAL A 36 9.05 9.95 9.49
N GLY A 37 9.34 10.84 8.55
CA GLY A 37 8.46 11.97 8.22
C GLY A 37 7.14 11.52 7.58
N GLU A 38 7.16 10.45 6.79
CA GLU A 38 5.99 9.92 6.10
C GLU A 38 5.02 9.19 7.05
N ALA A 39 5.53 8.60 8.13
CA ALA A 39 4.75 7.76 9.04
C ALA A 39 3.50 8.45 9.64
N GLY A 40 3.54 9.76 9.86
CA GLY A 40 2.39 10.52 10.41
C GLY A 40 1.51 11.19 9.36
N TYR A 41 1.96 11.27 8.11
CA TYR A 41 1.23 11.98 7.06
C TYR A 41 -0.07 11.24 6.67
N ALA A 42 -0.01 9.96 6.38
CA ALA A 42 -1.18 9.20 5.92
C ALA A 42 -2.27 9.05 7.00
N PRO A 43 -1.95 8.66 8.27
CA PRO A 43 -2.95 8.64 9.33
C PRO A 43 -3.52 10.01 9.63
N GLY A 44 -2.68 11.05 9.68
CA GLY A 44 -3.10 12.43 9.93
C GLY A 44 -4.00 12.98 8.83
N GLY A 45 -3.66 12.74 7.57
CA GLY A 45 -4.43 13.16 6.41
C GLY A 45 -5.80 12.49 6.34
N THR A 46 -5.87 11.17 6.56
CA THR A 46 -7.14 10.43 6.60
C THR A 46 -8.03 10.87 7.75
N ALA A 47 -7.47 11.11 8.94
CA ALA A 47 -8.21 11.63 10.09
C ALA A 47 -8.76 13.04 9.82
N MET A 48 -7.96 13.92 9.21
CA MET A 48 -8.37 15.28 8.85
C MET A 48 -9.50 15.27 7.81
N ILE A 49 -9.40 14.45 6.75
CA ILE A 49 -10.45 14.30 5.75
C ILE A 49 -11.74 13.79 6.41
N SER A 50 -11.63 12.82 7.31
CA SER A 50 -12.78 12.25 8.03
C SER A 50 -13.44 13.25 8.98
N ALA A 51 -12.69 14.22 9.51
CA ALA A 51 -13.21 15.26 10.39
C ALA A 51 -13.86 16.42 9.63
N ILE A 52 -13.29 16.81 8.46
CA ILE A 52 -13.75 17.98 7.70
C ILE A 52 -14.97 17.66 6.83
N PHE A 53 -15.01 16.45 6.23
CA PHE A 53 -16.07 16.10 5.29
C PHE A 53 -17.20 15.30 5.95
N PRO A 54 -18.47 15.63 5.64
CA PRO A 54 -19.64 14.88 6.13
C PRO A 54 -19.61 13.44 5.62
N GLU A 55 -20.24 12.54 6.35
CA GLU A 55 -20.22 11.10 6.12
C GLU A 55 -20.52 10.70 4.67
N GLN A 56 -21.50 11.38 4.04
CA GLN A 56 -21.92 11.12 2.66
C GLN A 56 -20.84 11.41 1.60
N LYS A 57 -19.89 12.31 1.91
CA LYS A 57 -18.79 12.71 1.00
C LYS A 57 -17.44 12.10 1.40
N ARG A 58 -17.34 11.56 2.60
CA ARG A 58 -16.08 11.06 3.20
C ARG A 58 -15.44 9.97 2.35
N ALA A 59 -16.20 8.96 1.95
CA ALA A 59 -15.70 7.86 1.13
C ALA A 59 -15.14 8.36 -0.22
N ARG A 60 -15.82 9.32 -0.87
CA ARG A 60 -15.34 9.92 -2.11
C ARG A 60 -14.03 10.69 -1.92
N MET A 61 -13.92 11.47 -0.85
CA MET A 61 -12.70 12.24 -0.55
C MET A 61 -11.52 11.35 -0.19
N LEU A 62 -11.75 10.29 0.58
CA LEU A 62 -10.73 9.28 0.87
C LEU A 62 -10.33 8.50 -0.39
N GLY A 63 -11.26 8.25 -1.32
CA GLY A 63 -10.96 7.67 -2.62
C GLY A 63 -10.02 8.54 -3.46
N ILE A 64 -10.28 9.84 -3.54
CA ILE A 64 -9.40 10.81 -4.22
C ILE A 64 -8.03 10.87 -3.53
N TRP A 65 -8.00 10.89 -2.20
CA TRP A 65 -6.77 10.85 -1.42
C TRP A 65 -5.93 9.60 -1.75
N ASN A 66 -6.53 8.42 -1.74
CA ASN A 66 -5.83 7.17 -2.05
C ASN A 66 -5.38 7.07 -3.53
N ALA A 67 -6.10 7.69 -4.46
CA ALA A 67 -5.71 7.77 -5.86
C ALA A 67 -4.42 8.60 -6.09
N SER A 68 -4.05 9.46 -5.12
CA SER A 68 -2.79 10.20 -5.19
C SER A 68 -1.55 9.31 -5.15
N ILE A 69 -1.63 8.13 -4.53
CA ILE A 69 -0.49 7.20 -4.39
C ILE A 69 -0.03 6.65 -5.75
N PRO A 70 -0.88 5.95 -6.54
CA PRO A 70 -0.47 5.46 -7.86
C PRO A 70 -0.19 6.59 -8.85
N LEU A 71 -0.93 7.70 -8.77
CA LEU A 71 -0.68 8.87 -9.61
C LEU A 71 0.68 9.50 -9.32
N GLY A 72 0.99 9.72 -8.05
CA GLY A 72 2.28 10.27 -7.61
C GLY A 72 3.44 9.34 -7.96
N SER A 73 3.27 8.01 -7.82
CA SER A 73 4.27 7.03 -8.21
C SER A 73 4.56 7.08 -9.71
N ALA A 74 3.53 7.12 -10.54
CA ALA A 74 3.69 7.17 -11.99
C ALA A 74 4.35 8.48 -12.47
N ILE A 75 3.88 9.63 -11.96
CA ILE A 75 4.49 10.94 -12.25
C ILE A 75 5.93 10.97 -11.73
N GLY A 76 6.18 10.47 -10.52
CA GLY A 76 7.51 10.43 -9.92
C GLY A 76 8.50 9.60 -10.72
N ILE A 77 8.09 8.44 -11.24
CA ILE A 77 8.93 7.59 -12.08
C ILE A 77 9.23 8.28 -13.42
N ALA A 78 8.21 8.81 -14.09
CA ALA A 78 8.37 9.46 -15.40
C ALA A 78 9.24 10.74 -15.29
N LEU A 79 8.88 11.64 -14.37
CA LEU A 79 9.60 12.89 -14.14
C LEU A 79 11.01 12.64 -13.59
N GLY A 80 11.14 11.71 -12.64
CA GLY A 80 12.42 11.34 -12.08
C GLY A 80 13.38 10.75 -13.12
N GLY A 81 12.87 9.90 -14.00
CA GLY A 81 13.64 9.34 -15.12
C GLY A 81 14.08 10.41 -16.13
N PHE A 82 13.18 11.34 -16.49
CA PHE A 82 13.51 12.46 -17.36
C PHE A 82 14.60 13.36 -16.77
N ILE A 83 14.45 13.76 -15.51
CA ILE A 83 15.44 14.60 -14.83
C ILE A 83 16.77 13.87 -14.66
N ALA A 84 16.72 12.59 -14.29
CA ALA A 84 17.93 11.79 -14.11
C ALA A 84 18.75 11.65 -15.40
N GLN A 85 18.05 11.53 -16.53
CA GLN A 85 18.68 11.43 -17.87
C GLN A 85 19.38 12.72 -18.28
N HIS A 86 18.77 13.90 -18.04
CA HIS A 86 19.24 15.16 -18.59
C HIS A 86 20.08 15.99 -17.61
N TYR A 87 19.80 15.85 -16.30
CA TYR A 87 20.39 16.68 -15.25
C TYR A 87 21.08 15.87 -14.14
N GLY A 88 20.97 14.54 -14.20
CA GLY A 88 21.46 13.64 -13.18
C GLY A 88 20.46 13.40 -12.03
N TRP A 89 20.56 12.23 -11.41
CA TRP A 89 19.59 11.74 -10.41
C TRP A 89 19.45 12.62 -9.14
N ARG A 90 20.51 13.34 -8.76
CA ARG A 90 20.46 14.23 -7.60
C ARG A 90 19.47 15.38 -7.78
N HIS A 91 19.38 15.92 -8.98
CA HIS A 91 18.45 17.00 -9.30
C HIS A 91 16.98 16.53 -9.24
N ALA A 92 16.71 15.25 -9.48
CA ALA A 92 15.37 14.69 -9.34
C ALA A 92 14.83 14.85 -7.90
N PHE A 93 15.68 14.60 -6.88
CA PHE A 93 15.28 14.80 -5.49
C PHE A 93 15.02 16.27 -5.16
N GLY A 94 15.86 17.19 -5.66
CA GLY A 94 15.68 18.63 -5.45
C GLY A 94 14.37 19.15 -6.05
N VAL A 95 14.10 18.77 -7.30
CA VAL A 95 12.88 19.20 -8.03
C VAL A 95 11.61 18.66 -7.36
N VAL A 96 11.61 17.42 -6.89
CA VAL A 96 10.44 16.81 -6.23
C VAL A 96 10.26 17.34 -4.81
N ALA A 97 11.35 17.67 -4.10
CA ALA A 97 11.27 18.20 -2.73
C ALA A 97 10.67 19.62 -2.68
N ALA A 98 10.96 20.48 -3.65
CA ALA A 98 10.55 21.86 -3.64
C ALA A 98 9.02 22.06 -3.52
N PRO A 99 8.17 21.47 -4.37
CA PRO A 99 6.71 21.58 -4.22
C PRO A 99 6.22 20.91 -2.92
N GLY A 100 6.85 19.83 -2.46
CA GLY A 100 6.51 19.18 -1.19
C GLY A 100 6.72 20.09 0.01
N ILE A 101 7.86 20.79 0.07
CA ILE A 101 8.16 21.77 1.12
C ILE A 101 7.19 22.94 1.06
N LEU A 102 6.91 23.46 -0.14
CA LEU A 102 5.96 24.56 -0.32
C LEU A 102 4.56 24.18 0.20
N ILE A 103 4.06 23.00 -0.15
CA ILE A 103 2.77 22.52 0.34
C ILE A 103 2.81 22.32 1.87
N ALA A 104 3.88 21.79 2.43
CA ALA A 104 4.03 21.64 3.87
C ALA A 104 3.99 22.99 4.61
N LEU A 105 4.59 24.05 4.05
CA LEU A 105 4.51 25.40 4.57
C LEU A 105 3.09 25.98 4.47
N LEU A 106 2.43 25.78 3.34
CA LEU A 106 1.03 26.21 3.15
C LEU A 106 0.09 25.52 4.14
N PHE A 107 0.42 24.28 4.57
CA PHE A 107 -0.39 23.54 5.53
C PHE A 107 -0.49 24.21 6.91
N PHE A 108 0.46 25.08 7.28
CA PHE A 108 0.36 25.89 8.50
C PHE A 108 -0.80 26.89 8.47
N PHE A 109 -1.24 27.32 7.30
CA PHE A 109 -2.35 28.26 7.11
C PHE A 109 -3.72 27.57 7.05
N VAL A 110 -3.78 26.23 6.91
CA VAL A 110 -5.04 25.48 6.92
C VAL A 110 -5.70 25.57 8.29
N ARG A 111 -7.03 25.68 8.36
CA ARG A 111 -7.78 25.62 9.62
C ARG A 111 -7.58 24.30 10.33
N ASP A 112 -7.42 24.33 11.66
CA ASP A 112 -7.37 23.12 12.49
C ASP A 112 -8.77 22.52 12.63
N TYR A 113 -8.82 21.23 12.94
CA TYR A 113 -10.04 20.52 13.25
C TYR A 113 -10.00 20.05 14.70
N GLU A 114 -11.16 19.97 15.34
CA GLU A 114 -11.27 19.43 16.69
C GLU A 114 -11.10 17.92 16.66
N THR A 115 -10.14 17.41 17.40
CA THR A 115 -9.96 15.97 17.62
C THR A 115 -10.93 15.51 18.70
N VAL A 116 -11.85 14.63 18.35
CA VAL A 116 -12.67 13.93 19.34
C VAL A 116 -11.75 13.00 20.11
N ALA A 117 -11.71 13.15 21.44
CA ALA A 117 -10.96 12.25 22.31
C ALA A 117 -11.51 10.82 22.13
N LEU A 118 -10.63 9.86 21.82
CA LEU A 118 -10.96 8.44 21.69
C LEU A 118 -11.19 7.84 23.10
N THR A 119 -12.27 8.22 23.75
CA THR A 119 -12.83 7.49 24.89
C THR A 119 -13.90 6.56 24.34
N GLN A 120 -13.56 5.32 24.06
CA GLN A 120 -14.57 4.29 23.82
C GLN A 120 -15.20 3.91 25.17
N THR A 121 -16.36 4.46 25.42
CA THR A 121 -17.21 4.06 26.52
C THR A 121 -18.03 2.87 26.03
N VAL A 122 -17.69 1.67 26.47
CA VAL A 122 -18.52 0.49 26.24
C VAL A 122 -19.68 0.58 27.23
N ALA A 123 -20.90 0.76 26.75
CA ALA A 123 -22.09 0.73 27.60
C ALA A 123 -22.29 -0.71 28.10
N ASP A 124 -22.21 -0.89 29.41
CA ASP A 124 -22.61 -2.13 30.07
C ASP A 124 -24.14 -2.07 30.30
N PRO A 125 -24.93 -3.02 29.82
CA PRO A 125 -26.38 -3.03 30.04
C PRO A 125 -26.77 -3.15 31.51
N GLN A 126 -25.83 -3.49 32.41
CA GLN A 126 -26.11 -3.73 33.84
C GLN A 126 -25.14 -3.00 34.80
N GLY A 127 -24.27 -2.09 34.33
CA GLY A 127 -23.29 -1.40 35.18
C GLY A 127 -22.81 -0.05 34.58
N PRO A 128 -22.01 0.71 35.36
CA PRO A 128 -21.44 1.94 34.87
C PRO A 128 -20.50 1.65 33.67
N PRO A 129 -20.41 2.58 32.70
CA PRO A 129 -19.63 2.38 31.51
C PRO A 129 -18.16 2.04 31.83
N ARG A 130 -17.71 0.86 31.40
CA ARG A 130 -16.37 0.35 31.70
C ARG A 130 -15.43 0.68 30.57
N GLN A 131 -14.36 1.40 30.85
CA GLN A 131 -13.23 1.56 29.93
C GLN A 131 -12.46 0.23 29.87
N VAL A 132 -12.59 -0.50 28.77
CA VAL A 132 -11.83 -1.72 28.56
C VAL A 132 -10.51 -1.33 27.92
N THR A 133 -9.44 -1.30 28.69
CA THR A 133 -8.06 -1.23 28.20
C THR A 133 -7.61 -2.65 27.88
N LEU A 134 -7.62 -3.01 26.60
CA LEU A 134 -7.02 -4.26 26.14
C LEU A 134 -5.49 -4.18 26.29
N GLY A 135 -4.92 -5.10 27.03
CA GLY A 135 -3.46 -5.21 27.15
C GLY A 135 -2.82 -5.63 25.83
N VAL A 136 -1.60 -5.17 25.57
CA VAL A 136 -0.84 -5.54 24.34
C VAL A 136 -0.76 -7.07 24.17
N ARG A 137 -0.61 -7.80 25.28
CA ARG A 137 -0.56 -9.27 25.29
C ARG A 137 -1.86 -9.92 24.78
N ASP A 138 -3.01 -9.36 25.14
CA ASP A 138 -4.33 -9.88 24.72
C ASP A 138 -4.55 -9.63 23.23
N VAL A 139 -4.14 -8.47 22.73
CA VAL A 139 -4.18 -8.14 21.29
C VAL A 139 -3.29 -9.10 20.49
N VAL A 140 -2.05 -9.31 20.92
CA VAL A 140 -1.12 -10.23 20.27
C VAL A 140 -1.67 -11.66 20.26
N ARG A 141 -2.22 -12.12 21.40
CA ARG A 141 -2.82 -13.45 21.51
C ARG A 141 -4.02 -13.63 20.59
N GLN A 142 -4.88 -12.62 20.48
CA GLN A 142 -6.05 -12.64 19.60
C GLN A 142 -5.64 -12.66 18.14
N PHE A 143 -4.63 -11.88 17.74
CA PHE A 143 -4.14 -11.85 16.35
C PHE A 143 -3.40 -13.15 15.97
N ALA A 144 -2.58 -13.69 16.87
CA ALA A 144 -1.89 -14.97 16.67
C ALA A 144 -2.86 -16.16 16.59
N GLY A 145 -4.03 -16.08 17.22
CA GLY A 145 -5.09 -17.09 17.14
C GLY A 145 -5.95 -17.00 15.88
N ASN A 146 -5.93 -15.88 15.19
CA ASN A 146 -6.78 -15.64 14.02
C ASN A 146 -6.07 -16.09 12.73
N ARG A 147 -6.41 -17.28 12.25
CA ARG A 147 -5.77 -17.88 11.07
C ARG A 147 -6.01 -17.06 9.81
N THR A 148 -7.21 -16.54 9.61
CA THR A 148 -7.53 -15.70 8.46
C THR A 148 -6.66 -14.47 8.40
N LEU A 149 -6.46 -13.79 9.55
CA LEU A 149 -5.63 -12.61 9.64
C LEU A 149 -4.16 -12.90 9.30
N ILE A 150 -3.63 -14.03 9.79
CA ILE A 150 -2.26 -14.48 9.49
C ILE A 150 -2.10 -14.70 7.99
N PHE A 151 -2.95 -15.53 7.38
CA PHE A 151 -2.90 -15.82 5.95
C PHE A 151 -3.05 -14.55 5.10
N ASN A 152 -3.97 -13.66 5.47
CA ASN A 152 -4.18 -12.38 4.79
C ASN A 152 -2.95 -11.47 4.85
N ASN A 153 -2.33 -11.32 6.02
CA ASN A 153 -1.20 -10.43 6.22
C ASN A 153 0.05 -10.90 5.45
N PHE A 154 0.35 -12.19 5.47
CA PHE A 154 1.46 -12.76 4.71
C PHE A 154 1.19 -12.77 3.20
N GLY A 155 -0.04 -13.07 2.76
CA GLY A 155 -0.44 -12.97 1.36
C GLY A 155 -0.35 -11.53 0.84
N PHE A 156 -0.75 -10.56 1.67
CA PHE A 156 -0.60 -9.14 1.37
C PHE A 156 0.88 -8.76 1.22
N ALA A 157 1.72 -9.14 2.17
CA ALA A 157 3.16 -8.84 2.13
C ALA A 157 3.85 -9.44 0.89
N ALA A 158 3.50 -10.66 0.49
CA ALA A 158 4.04 -11.30 -0.71
C ALA A 158 3.65 -10.54 -2.00
N ASN A 159 2.42 -10.01 -2.10
CA ASN A 159 2.04 -9.16 -3.23
C ASN A 159 2.75 -7.79 -3.20
N VAL A 160 2.90 -7.19 -2.01
CA VAL A 160 3.61 -5.92 -1.86
C VAL A 160 5.09 -6.07 -2.21
N PHE A 161 5.70 -7.22 -1.89
CA PHE A 161 7.06 -7.57 -2.34
C PHE A 161 7.18 -7.43 -3.87
N VAL A 162 6.24 -8.03 -4.61
CA VAL A 162 6.25 -8.00 -6.08
C VAL A 162 5.98 -6.60 -6.63
N THR A 163 4.96 -5.91 -6.12
CA THR A 163 4.60 -4.57 -6.60
C THR A 163 5.72 -3.56 -6.38
N THR A 164 6.39 -3.58 -5.23
CA THR A 164 7.52 -2.69 -4.94
C THR A 164 8.78 -3.07 -5.72
N ALA A 165 9.03 -4.35 -5.95
CA ALA A 165 10.12 -4.81 -6.81
C ALA A 165 9.91 -4.38 -8.25
N LEU A 166 8.69 -4.53 -8.81
CA LEU A 166 8.35 -4.04 -10.15
C LEU A 166 8.52 -2.53 -10.24
N LEU A 167 8.01 -1.78 -9.26
CA LEU A 167 8.15 -0.32 -9.21
C LEU A 167 9.61 0.13 -9.27
N ALA A 168 10.50 -0.59 -8.58
CA ALA A 168 11.92 -0.26 -8.50
C ALA A 168 12.71 -0.69 -9.76
N TRP A 169 12.39 -1.85 -10.31
CA TRP A 169 13.26 -2.49 -11.30
C TRP A 169 12.74 -2.44 -12.74
N LEU A 170 11.45 -2.18 -13.01
CA LEU A 170 10.93 -2.06 -14.37
C LEU A 170 11.62 -0.97 -15.20
N PRO A 171 11.91 0.24 -14.67
CA PRO A 171 12.68 1.23 -15.43
C PRO A 171 14.06 0.71 -15.86
N THR A 172 14.76 0.04 -14.95
CA THR A 172 16.07 -0.56 -15.21
C THR A 172 15.97 -1.72 -16.19
N TYR A 173 14.93 -2.53 -16.10
CA TYR A 173 14.63 -3.61 -17.03
C TYR A 173 14.51 -3.09 -18.46
N PHE A 174 13.64 -2.11 -18.70
CA PHE A 174 13.46 -1.52 -20.03
C PHE A 174 14.69 -0.77 -20.53
N HIS A 175 15.45 -0.14 -19.62
CA HIS A 175 16.69 0.52 -19.99
C HIS A 175 17.76 -0.48 -20.47
N ARG A 176 17.94 -1.61 -19.76
CA ARG A 176 19.00 -2.59 -20.05
C ARG A 176 18.66 -3.52 -21.21
N LEU A 177 17.41 -4.01 -21.31
CA LEU A 177 17.02 -5.02 -22.30
C LEU A 177 16.47 -4.42 -23.59
N ASP A 178 15.65 -3.37 -23.49
CA ASP A 178 15.12 -2.68 -24.68
C ASP A 178 16.11 -1.61 -25.20
N ALA A 179 17.27 -1.42 -24.55
CA ALA A 179 18.27 -0.39 -24.86
C ALA A 179 17.68 1.03 -24.94
N LEU A 180 16.61 1.29 -24.16
CA LEU A 180 15.93 2.57 -24.15
C LEU A 180 16.68 3.60 -23.28
N PRO A 181 16.69 4.89 -23.64
CA PRO A 181 17.11 5.95 -22.75
C PRO A 181 16.31 5.93 -21.44
N VAL A 182 16.91 6.37 -20.32
CA VAL A 182 16.34 6.27 -18.98
C VAL A 182 14.96 6.95 -18.88
N ASP A 183 14.78 8.09 -19.56
CA ASP A 183 13.51 8.82 -19.61
C ASP A 183 12.39 8.01 -20.25
N LYS A 184 12.66 7.37 -21.40
CA LYS A 184 11.70 6.53 -22.11
C LYS A 184 11.40 5.24 -21.34
N ALA A 185 12.42 4.60 -20.77
CA ALA A 185 12.28 3.41 -19.95
C ALA A 185 11.40 3.70 -18.70
N SER A 186 11.65 4.82 -18.04
CA SER A 186 10.87 5.27 -16.87
C SER A 186 9.42 5.61 -17.25
N THR A 187 9.18 6.26 -18.38
CA THR A 187 7.83 6.55 -18.88
C THR A 187 7.05 5.27 -19.19
N LYS A 188 7.72 4.27 -19.79
CA LYS A 188 7.16 2.95 -20.08
C LYS A 188 6.73 2.23 -18.79
N ALA A 189 7.59 2.26 -17.75
CA ALA A 189 7.27 1.70 -16.45
C ALA A 189 6.15 2.47 -15.74
N ALA A 190 6.15 3.80 -15.82
CA ALA A 190 5.13 4.65 -15.23
C ALA A 190 3.73 4.35 -15.79
N ALA A 191 3.61 4.07 -17.09
CA ALA A 191 2.34 3.71 -17.72
C ALA A 191 1.73 2.43 -17.12
N ILE A 192 2.55 1.43 -16.78
CA ILE A 192 2.11 0.21 -16.10
C ILE A 192 1.56 0.57 -14.70
N MET A 193 2.27 1.43 -13.96
CA MET A 193 1.87 1.84 -12.61
C MET A 193 0.60 2.70 -12.62
N LEU A 194 0.36 3.52 -13.66
CA LEU A 194 -0.88 4.30 -13.79
C LEU A 194 -2.13 3.43 -13.82
N LEU A 195 -2.06 2.23 -14.37
CA LEU A 195 -3.19 1.31 -14.42
C LEU A 195 -3.63 0.80 -13.03
N ALA A 196 -2.79 0.96 -12.01
CA ALA A 196 -3.17 0.74 -10.61
C ALA A 196 -4.35 1.62 -10.16
N ILE A 197 -4.50 2.83 -10.75
CA ILE A 197 -5.64 3.74 -10.49
C ILE A 197 -6.97 3.06 -10.81
N VAL A 198 -6.99 2.21 -11.83
CA VAL A 198 -8.18 1.45 -12.24
C VAL A 198 -8.25 0.12 -11.48
N GLY A 199 -7.11 -0.53 -11.24
CA GLY A 199 -7.04 -1.86 -10.67
C GLY A 199 -7.64 -1.97 -9.27
N ALA A 200 -7.29 -1.06 -8.36
CA ALA A 200 -7.78 -1.10 -6.99
C ALA A 200 -9.29 -0.85 -6.87
N PRO A 201 -9.89 0.21 -7.46
CA PRO A 201 -11.35 0.39 -7.42
C PRO A 201 -12.11 -0.74 -8.09
N LEU A 202 -11.62 -1.24 -9.22
CA LEU A 202 -12.23 -2.37 -9.92
C LEU A 202 -12.20 -3.64 -9.06
N GLY A 203 -11.07 -3.91 -8.42
CA GLY A 203 -10.91 -5.03 -7.51
C GLY A 203 -11.87 -4.96 -6.32
N GLY A 204 -12.01 -3.80 -5.70
CA GLY A 204 -12.97 -3.56 -4.62
C GLY A 204 -14.41 -3.78 -5.08
N PHE A 205 -14.80 -3.20 -6.20
CA PHE A 205 -16.14 -3.35 -6.76
C PHE A 205 -16.48 -4.83 -7.08
N LEU A 206 -15.59 -5.54 -7.76
CA LEU A 206 -15.80 -6.95 -8.12
C LEU A 206 -15.83 -7.86 -6.89
N ALA A 207 -14.96 -7.63 -5.92
CA ALA A 207 -14.93 -8.39 -4.67
C ALA A 207 -16.21 -8.18 -3.85
N ASP A 208 -16.70 -6.94 -3.72
CA ASP A 208 -17.94 -6.65 -2.99
C ASP A 208 -19.19 -7.18 -3.70
N ARG A 209 -19.22 -7.13 -5.05
CA ARG A 209 -20.29 -7.77 -5.83
C ARG A 209 -20.32 -9.28 -5.59
N TRP A 210 -19.15 -9.92 -5.60
CA TRP A 210 -19.06 -11.37 -5.36
C TRP A 210 -19.35 -11.73 -3.90
N PHE A 211 -19.00 -10.87 -2.96
CA PHE A 211 -19.29 -11.06 -1.53
C PHE A 211 -20.78 -11.15 -1.22
N ARG A 212 -21.65 -10.53 -2.04
CA ARG A 212 -23.12 -10.63 -1.90
C ARG A 212 -23.64 -12.06 -2.10
N THR A 213 -22.95 -12.85 -2.92
CA THR A 213 -23.34 -14.25 -3.24
C THR A 213 -22.50 -15.27 -2.48
N ARG A 214 -21.26 -14.94 -2.14
CA ARG A 214 -20.32 -15.87 -1.50
C ARG A 214 -19.52 -15.16 -0.40
N LYS A 215 -19.76 -15.56 0.85
CA LYS A 215 -19.21 -14.88 2.02
C LYS A 215 -17.67 -14.89 2.11
N ASN A 216 -16.98 -15.89 1.58
CA ASN A 216 -15.51 -15.93 1.55
C ASN A 216 -14.90 -15.25 0.32
N ALA A 217 -15.69 -14.53 -0.49
CA ALA A 217 -15.22 -13.85 -1.69
C ALA A 217 -14.12 -12.81 -1.39
N ARG A 218 -14.12 -12.17 -0.20
CA ARG A 218 -13.09 -11.21 0.21
C ARG A 218 -11.70 -11.82 0.36
N MET A 219 -11.60 -13.14 0.50
CA MET A 219 -10.33 -13.88 0.47
C MET A 219 -10.08 -14.55 -0.89
N LEU A 220 -11.14 -15.05 -1.55
CA LEU A 220 -11.02 -15.68 -2.86
C LEU A 220 -10.68 -14.70 -3.97
N PHE A 221 -11.17 -13.46 -3.90
CA PHE A 221 -10.85 -12.46 -4.92
C PHE A 221 -9.36 -12.07 -4.90
N PRO A 222 -8.71 -11.77 -3.75
CA PRO A 222 -7.27 -11.62 -3.68
C PRO A 222 -6.50 -12.84 -4.20
N CYS A 223 -6.98 -14.06 -3.92
CA CYS A 223 -6.39 -15.27 -4.49
C CYS A 223 -6.41 -15.25 -6.02
N LEU A 224 -7.56 -14.99 -6.64
CA LEU A 224 -7.69 -14.93 -8.10
C LEU A 224 -6.89 -13.77 -8.71
N SER A 225 -6.89 -12.59 -8.08
CA SER A 225 -6.10 -11.45 -8.51
C SER A 225 -4.61 -11.78 -8.51
N SER A 226 -4.11 -12.39 -7.42
CA SER A 226 -2.71 -12.81 -7.31
C SER A 226 -2.35 -13.90 -8.32
N LEU A 227 -3.24 -14.87 -8.53
CA LEU A 227 -3.04 -15.93 -9.53
C LEU A 227 -3.02 -15.35 -10.96
N SER A 228 -3.93 -14.41 -11.27
CA SER A 228 -3.93 -13.71 -12.55
C SER A 228 -2.61 -12.95 -12.77
N THR A 229 -2.13 -12.25 -11.72
CA THR A 229 -0.84 -11.55 -11.76
C THR A 229 0.32 -12.55 -11.96
N THR A 230 0.28 -13.72 -11.32
CA THR A 230 1.27 -14.79 -11.51
C THR A 230 1.34 -15.20 -12.97
N LEU A 231 0.19 -15.50 -13.59
CA LEU A 231 0.14 -15.94 -14.99
C LEU A 231 0.61 -14.84 -15.96
N ILE A 232 0.21 -13.59 -15.70
CA ILE A 232 0.61 -12.44 -16.49
C ILE A 232 2.13 -12.21 -16.41
N LEU A 233 2.71 -12.20 -15.21
CA LEU A 233 4.14 -12.00 -15.04
C LEU A 233 4.97 -13.18 -15.57
N LEU A 234 4.48 -14.41 -15.37
CA LEU A 234 5.10 -15.59 -15.95
C LEU A 234 5.11 -15.53 -17.49
N ALA A 235 3.98 -15.17 -18.09
CA ALA A 235 3.90 -14.99 -19.54
C ALA A 235 4.84 -13.88 -20.03
N ALA A 236 4.83 -12.71 -19.35
CA ALA A 236 5.62 -11.56 -19.72
C ALA A 236 7.12 -11.78 -19.64
N PHE A 237 7.60 -12.47 -18.60
CA PHE A 237 9.05 -12.64 -18.40
C PHE A 237 9.62 -13.95 -18.95
N SER A 238 8.78 -14.95 -19.30
CA SER A 238 9.28 -16.26 -19.76
C SER A 238 8.96 -16.58 -21.23
N PHE A 239 7.85 -16.05 -21.77
CA PHE A 239 7.35 -16.53 -23.05
C PHE A 239 7.16 -15.44 -24.11
N VAL A 240 7.00 -14.19 -23.69
CA VAL A 240 6.60 -13.10 -24.60
C VAL A 240 7.67 -12.01 -24.63
N HIS A 241 7.97 -11.48 -25.83
CA HIS A 241 9.00 -10.47 -26.05
C HIS A 241 8.45 -9.27 -26.84
N GLY A 242 9.14 -8.14 -26.78
CA GLY A 242 8.86 -6.95 -27.56
C GLY A 242 7.53 -6.26 -27.23
N PRO A 243 6.79 -5.72 -28.19
CA PRO A 243 5.56 -4.95 -27.95
C PRO A 243 4.46 -5.76 -27.23
N LEU A 244 4.37 -7.07 -27.51
CA LEU A 244 3.39 -7.94 -26.88
C LEU A 244 3.69 -8.14 -25.38
N GLN A 245 4.98 -8.26 -25.01
CA GLN A 245 5.42 -8.31 -23.62
C GLN A 245 4.95 -7.06 -22.85
N TYR A 246 5.13 -5.89 -23.44
CA TYR A 246 4.70 -4.64 -22.83
C TYR A 246 3.19 -4.59 -22.66
N ALA A 247 2.40 -5.02 -23.64
CA ALA A 247 0.95 -5.10 -23.53
C ALA A 247 0.50 -6.05 -22.41
N VAL A 248 1.18 -7.19 -22.24
CA VAL A 248 0.94 -8.13 -21.15
C VAL A 248 1.33 -7.52 -19.81
N LEU A 249 2.46 -6.81 -19.72
CA LEU A 249 2.87 -6.10 -18.50
C LEU A 249 1.90 -4.97 -18.11
N LEU A 250 1.27 -4.29 -19.07
CA LEU A 250 0.23 -3.31 -18.77
C LEU A 250 -0.94 -3.94 -17.98
N LEU A 251 -1.34 -5.17 -18.32
CA LEU A 251 -2.39 -5.89 -17.58
C LEU A 251 -1.98 -6.17 -16.13
N SER A 252 -0.68 -6.39 -15.86
CA SER A 252 -0.19 -6.56 -14.49
C SER A 252 -0.41 -5.33 -13.61
N GLY A 253 -0.37 -4.12 -14.18
CA GLY A 253 -0.65 -2.88 -13.48
C GLY A 253 -2.06 -2.84 -12.87
N VAL A 254 -3.04 -3.49 -13.52
CA VAL A 254 -4.41 -3.63 -13.00
C VAL A 254 -4.49 -4.73 -11.96
N THR A 255 -4.00 -5.93 -12.30
CA THR A 255 -4.22 -7.12 -11.48
C THR A 255 -3.37 -7.12 -10.20
N ALA A 256 -2.15 -6.55 -10.25
CA ALA A 256 -1.21 -6.54 -9.12
C ALA A 256 -1.68 -5.70 -7.91
N VAL A 257 -2.69 -4.84 -8.06
CA VAL A 257 -3.24 -4.01 -6.97
C VAL A 257 -4.72 -4.28 -6.71
N ALA A 258 -5.40 -5.04 -7.56
CA ALA A 258 -6.83 -5.32 -7.41
C ALA A 258 -7.16 -6.10 -6.11
N PHE A 259 -6.19 -6.82 -5.56
CA PHE A 259 -6.32 -7.54 -4.27
C PHE A 259 -6.43 -6.61 -3.05
N VAL A 260 -5.94 -5.36 -3.14
CA VAL A 260 -5.75 -4.47 -1.99
C VAL A 260 -7.05 -4.17 -1.23
N PRO A 261 -8.14 -3.66 -1.85
CA PRO A 261 -9.35 -3.31 -1.11
C PRO A 261 -10.00 -4.49 -0.38
N PRO A 262 -10.20 -5.67 -1.01
CA PRO A 262 -10.78 -6.80 -0.29
C PRO A 262 -9.86 -7.33 0.80
N ALA A 263 -8.53 -7.37 0.61
CA ALA A 263 -7.59 -7.81 1.63
C ALA A 263 -7.53 -6.85 2.83
N VAL A 264 -7.63 -5.53 2.60
CA VAL A 264 -7.79 -4.53 3.67
C VAL A 264 -9.10 -4.75 4.42
N SER A 265 -10.20 -5.03 3.73
CA SER A 265 -11.49 -5.31 4.39
C SER A 265 -11.40 -6.52 5.32
N VAL A 266 -10.69 -7.58 4.92
CA VAL A 266 -10.47 -8.78 5.76
C VAL A 266 -9.80 -8.43 7.09
N THR A 267 -8.83 -7.50 7.12
CA THR A 267 -8.17 -7.08 8.38
C THR A 267 -9.14 -6.48 9.39
N GLN A 268 -10.30 -6.03 8.95
CA GLN A 268 -11.34 -5.39 9.77
C GLN A 268 -12.51 -6.33 10.06
N ASP A 269 -12.80 -7.27 9.14
CA ASP A 269 -13.94 -8.17 9.24
C ASP A 269 -13.78 -9.26 10.32
N VAL A 270 -12.53 -9.69 10.54
CA VAL A 270 -12.21 -10.85 11.40
C VAL A 270 -11.68 -10.44 12.80
N VAL A 271 -11.82 -9.17 13.15
CA VAL A 271 -11.38 -8.65 14.45
C VAL A 271 -12.48 -7.81 15.09
N HIS A 272 -12.46 -7.76 16.42
CA HIS A 272 -13.39 -6.92 17.19
C HIS A 272 -13.33 -5.45 16.70
N PRO A 273 -14.46 -4.73 16.59
CA PRO A 273 -14.51 -3.34 16.11
C PRO A 273 -13.48 -2.40 16.74
N GLY A 274 -13.25 -2.52 18.05
CA GLY A 274 -12.25 -1.74 18.79
C GLY A 274 -10.78 -2.04 18.38
N LEU A 275 -10.51 -3.14 17.69
CA LEU A 275 -9.17 -3.54 17.26
C LEU A 275 -8.90 -3.33 15.76
N ARG A 276 -9.88 -2.84 15.00
CA ARG A 276 -9.77 -2.66 13.54
C ARG A 276 -8.56 -1.80 13.14
N ALA A 277 -8.36 -0.68 13.85
CA ALA A 277 -7.22 0.20 13.57
C ALA A 277 -5.88 -0.49 13.87
N VAL A 278 -5.79 -1.22 14.98
CA VAL A 278 -4.57 -1.97 15.36
C VAL A 278 -4.30 -3.10 14.38
N SER A 279 -5.34 -3.83 13.93
CA SER A 279 -5.23 -4.89 12.94
C SER A 279 -4.70 -4.36 11.60
N LEU A 280 -5.26 -3.23 11.13
CA LEU A 280 -4.78 -2.60 9.91
C LEU A 280 -3.33 -2.11 10.05
N SER A 281 -2.98 -1.49 11.18
CA SER A 281 -1.60 -1.06 11.45
C SER A 281 -0.62 -2.23 11.49
N THR A 282 -1.02 -3.35 12.08
CA THR A 282 -0.21 -4.59 12.09
C THR A 282 0.00 -5.12 10.67
N ASN A 283 -1.06 -5.13 9.84
CA ASN A 283 -0.93 -5.49 8.42
C ASN A 283 0.05 -4.55 7.69
N VAL A 284 -0.05 -3.22 7.92
CA VAL A 284 0.86 -2.23 7.31
C VAL A 284 2.32 -2.48 7.72
N VAL A 285 2.59 -2.79 8.98
CA VAL A 285 3.95 -3.12 9.44
C VAL A 285 4.47 -4.38 8.74
N ILE A 286 3.67 -5.46 8.72
CA ILE A 286 4.06 -6.74 8.11
C ILE A 286 4.34 -6.57 6.60
N GLN A 287 3.46 -5.87 5.87
CA GLN A 287 3.65 -5.65 4.43
C GLN A 287 4.88 -4.77 4.12
N HIS A 288 5.20 -3.80 4.97
CA HIS A 288 6.40 -2.97 4.77
C HIS A 288 7.69 -3.71 5.12
N VAL A 289 7.71 -4.47 6.22
CA VAL A 289 8.90 -5.21 6.64
C VAL A 289 9.18 -6.38 5.68
N LEU A 290 8.19 -7.21 5.37
CA LEU A 290 8.37 -8.41 4.55
C LEU A 290 8.17 -8.18 3.05
N GLY A 291 7.44 -7.13 2.68
CA GLY A 291 7.18 -6.77 1.28
C GLY A 291 8.11 -5.68 0.79
N SER A 292 7.79 -4.42 1.09
CA SER A 292 8.47 -3.24 0.51
C SER A 292 9.96 -3.19 0.83
N ALA A 293 10.37 -3.57 2.05
CA ALA A 293 11.77 -3.49 2.44
C ALA A 293 12.62 -4.61 1.81
N LEU A 294 12.04 -5.78 1.56
CA LEU A 294 12.77 -6.93 1.02
C LEU A 294 12.67 -7.03 -0.51
N GLY A 295 11.57 -6.60 -1.12
CA GLY A 295 11.35 -6.78 -2.56
C GLY A 295 12.48 -6.23 -3.43
N PRO A 296 12.74 -4.92 -3.41
CA PRO A 296 13.79 -4.34 -4.26
C PRO A 296 15.20 -4.87 -3.97
N PRO A 297 15.69 -5.02 -2.72
CA PRO A 297 17.02 -5.56 -2.44
C PRO A 297 17.21 -7.00 -2.87
N VAL A 298 16.20 -7.86 -2.66
CA VAL A 298 16.27 -9.28 -3.07
C VAL A 298 16.36 -9.40 -4.59
N VAL A 299 15.51 -8.67 -5.31
CA VAL A 299 15.58 -8.65 -6.78
C VAL A 299 16.91 -8.03 -7.25
N GLY A 300 17.44 -7.02 -6.54
CA GLY A 300 18.76 -6.46 -6.83
C GLY A 300 19.87 -7.49 -6.70
N ALA A 301 19.93 -8.21 -5.59
CA ALA A 301 20.92 -9.26 -5.37
C ALA A 301 20.82 -10.39 -6.40
N LEU A 302 19.59 -10.80 -6.77
CA LEU A 302 19.36 -11.76 -7.84
C LEU A 302 19.80 -11.21 -9.21
N SER A 303 19.54 -9.91 -9.46
CA SER A 303 19.96 -9.25 -10.70
C SER A 303 21.49 -9.17 -10.83
N ASP A 304 22.19 -8.94 -9.73
CA ASP A 304 23.66 -8.90 -9.72
C ASP A 304 24.27 -10.29 -9.95
N ALA A 305 23.61 -11.35 -9.44
CA ALA A 305 24.09 -12.73 -9.59
C ALA A 305 23.71 -13.37 -10.92
N PHE A 306 22.50 -13.14 -11.43
CA PHE A 306 21.90 -13.88 -12.55
C PHE A 306 21.39 -13.01 -13.70
N GLY A 307 21.52 -11.68 -13.58
CA GLY A 307 20.94 -10.72 -14.52
C GLY A 307 19.48 -10.37 -14.20
N ILE A 308 19.07 -9.15 -14.65
CA ILE A 308 17.76 -8.58 -14.31
C ILE A 308 16.58 -9.37 -14.87
N GLU A 309 16.73 -9.96 -16.04
CA GLU A 309 15.70 -10.80 -16.68
C GLU A 309 15.38 -12.01 -15.80
N THR A 310 16.41 -12.76 -15.43
CA THR A 310 16.27 -13.92 -14.53
C THR A 310 15.73 -13.50 -13.17
N ALA A 311 16.18 -12.38 -12.60
CA ALA A 311 15.71 -11.88 -11.31
C ALA A 311 14.19 -11.60 -11.31
N LEU A 312 13.67 -11.01 -12.40
CA LEU A 312 12.23 -10.73 -12.51
C LEU A 312 11.39 -11.98 -12.77
N MET A 313 11.97 -13.04 -13.37
CA MET A 313 11.32 -14.35 -13.53
C MET A 313 11.00 -15.04 -12.19
N PHE A 314 11.61 -14.63 -11.08
CA PHE A 314 11.27 -15.16 -9.75
C PHE A 314 10.02 -14.50 -9.14
N LEU A 315 9.60 -13.31 -9.61
CA LEU A 315 8.45 -12.59 -9.07
C LEU A 315 7.12 -13.37 -9.12
N PRO A 316 6.80 -14.11 -10.19
CA PRO A 316 5.61 -14.97 -10.23
C PRO A 316 5.52 -15.97 -9.08
N ALA A 317 6.63 -16.45 -8.54
CA ALA A 317 6.62 -17.37 -7.41
C ALA A 317 6.06 -16.71 -6.13
N PHE A 318 6.36 -15.44 -5.90
CA PHE A 318 5.84 -14.69 -4.75
C PHE A 318 4.35 -14.37 -4.89
N THR A 319 3.86 -14.02 -6.10
CA THR A 319 2.42 -13.83 -6.32
C THR A 319 1.65 -15.14 -6.26
N LEU A 320 2.26 -16.27 -6.67
CA LEU A 320 1.70 -17.61 -6.47
C LEU A 320 1.61 -17.95 -4.97
N ALA A 321 2.68 -17.69 -4.22
CA ALA A 321 2.65 -17.87 -2.77
C ALA A 321 1.55 -17.03 -2.11
N ALA A 322 1.38 -15.76 -2.53
CA ALA A 322 0.27 -14.92 -2.09
C ALA A 322 -1.09 -15.52 -2.43
N ALA A 323 -1.28 -16.04 -3.64
CA ALA A 323 -2.53 -16.69 -4.06
C ALA A 323 -2.85 -17.90 -3.17
N LEU A 324 -1.85 -18.75 -2.88
CA LEU A 324 -2.00 -19.92 -2.01
C LEU A 324 -2.31 -19.52 -0.56
N LEU A 325 -1.68 -18.46 -0.06
CA LEU A 325 -1.97 -17.91 1.28
C LEU A 325 -3.40 -17.39 1.35
N PHE A 326 -3.87 -16.59 0.39
CA PHE A 326 -5.25 -16.13 0.35
C PHE A 326 -6.25 -17.29 0.20
N LEU A 327 -5.92 -18.30 -0.59
CA LEU A 327 -6.73 -19.51 -0.69
C LEU A 327 -6.81 -20.23 0.66
N GLY A 328 -5.68 -20.44 1.34
CA GLY A 328 -5.63 -21.02 2.67
C GLY A 328 -6.48 -20.27 3.69
N GLY A 329 -6.38 -18.92 3.70
CA GLY A 329 -7.19 -18.08 4.56
C GLY A 329 -8.70 -18.15 4.26
N SER A 330 -9.09 -18.40 3.01
CA SER A 330 -10.49 -18.48 2.60
C SER A 330 -11.26 -19.60 3.30
N PHE A 331 -10.58 -20.68 3.75
CA PHE A 331 -11.20 -21.78 4.48
C PHE A 331 -11.57 -21.40 5.92
N TYR A 332 -10.88 -20.42 6.50
CA TYR A 332 -11.10 -19.98 7.87
C TYR A 332 -11.95 -18.72 7.98
N TYR A 333 -12.02 -17.91 6.91
CA TYR A 333 -12.63 -16.59 6.92
C TYR A 333 -14.07 -16.55 7.46
N VAL A 334 -14.94 -17.44 6.99
CA VAL A 334 -16.36 -17.44 7.40
C VAL A 334 -16.49 -17.75 8.89
N ARG A 335 -15.68 -18.70 9.40
CA ARG A 335 -15.66 -19.05 10.83
C ARG A 335 -15.12 -17.91 11.67
N ASP A 336 -13.95 -17.35 11.28
CA ASP A 336 -13.28 -16.33 12.05
C ASP A 336 -14.09 -15.01 12.07
N ALA A 337 -14.77 -14.68 10.98
CA ALA A 337 -15.69 -13.54 10.91
C ALA A 337 -16.98 -13.74 11.73
N ALA A 338 -17.45 -14.99 11.88
CA ALA A 338 -18.61 -15.29 12.69
C ALA A 338 -18.32 -15.25 14.19
N LEU A 339 -17.07 -15.41 14.61
CA LEU A 339 -16.63 -15.34 16.01
C LEU A 339 -16.54 -13.88 16.53
N VAL A 340 -16.57 -12.90 15.62
CA VAL A 340 -16.54 -11.49 16.01
C VAL A 340 -17.90 -11.08 16.53
N GLU A 341 -17.97 -10.67 17.80
CA GLU A 341 -19.19 -10.09 18.37
C GLU A 341 -19.60 -8.84 17.59
N ARG A 342 -20.80 -8.88 17.02
CA ARG A 342 -21.41 -7.74 16.35
C ARG A 342 -21.99 -6.83 17.43
N ILE A 343 -21.22 -5.86 17.86
CA ILE A 343 -21.76 -4.76 18.67
C ILE A 343 -22.52 -3.87 17.67
N GLU A 344 -23.85 -3.92 17.69
CA GLU A 344 -24.69 -2.92 17.04
C GLU A 344 -24.53 -1.62 17.83
N LEU A 345 -23.79 -0.67 17.27
CA LEU A 345 -23.81 0.70 17.76
C LEU A 345 -25.22 1.24 17.49
N LYS A 346 -26.08 1.24 18.50
CA LYS A 346 -27.31 2.03 18.46
C LYS A 346 -26.89 3.49 18.37
N MET A 347 -27.11 4.10 17.20
CA MET A 347 -27.06 5.55 17.07
C MET A 347 -28.19 6.11 17.93
N GLU A 348 -27.86 6.86 18.97
CA GLU A 348 -28.83 7.70 19.64
C GLU A 348 -29.36 8.69 18.61
N GLU A 349 -30.66 8.58 18.31
CA GLU A 349 -31.38 9.62 17.59
C GLU A 349 -31.27 10.90 18.46
N SER A 350 -30.54 11.89 17.93
CA SER A 350 -30.48 13.21 18.56
C SER A 350 -31.91 13.78 18.55
N LYS A 351 -32.47 13.95 19.73
CA LYS A 351 -33.66 14.79 19.96
C LYS A 351 -33.32 16.25 19.74
#